data_8b86065f3d0000c683301f9d23716bbf
#
_entry.id   8b86065f3d0000c683301f9d23716bbf
#
_cell.length_a   1.000
_cell.length_b   1.000
_cell.length_c   1.000
_cell.angle_alpha   90.00
_cell.angle_beta   90.00
_cell.angle_gamma   90.00
#
_symmetry.space_group_name_H-M   'P 1'
#
loop_
_entity.id
_entity.type
_entity.pdbx_description
1 polymer ?
#
loop_
_entity_poly.entity_id
_entity_poly.type
_entity_poly.pdbx_seq_one_letter_code
_entity_poly.pdbx_strand_id
1 'polypeptide(L)'
;GFMIAEVAKRLHQNKKKLDFGLYVVNSVQEEIGLRGAQMIAERINPDVAIVTDVTHDTNSPMYDKKKSGDIKAGKGPALTFGPAVQNNLLKLLIETAKKNKISHQLMAASRFTGTDTDAFAYSNDGVASALISLPLKYMHTTVETVHKDDVESCICLMYESVLNIKKGQDFRYIK
;
A
#
# COMPACT_ATOMS: atom_id res chain seq x y z
N GLY A 1 -0.59 9.21 6.62
CA GLY A 1 -1.24 9.32 7.93
C GLY A 1 -2.76 9.26 7.86
N PHE A 2 -3.41 10.17 7.10
CA PHE A 2 -4.88 10.28 7.07
C PHE A 2 -5.60 8.97 6.71
N MET A 3 -5.21 8.31 5.63
CA MET A 3 -5.88 7.10 5.15
C MET A 3 -5.82 5.95 6.16
N ILE A 4 -4.68 5.70 6.78
CA ILE A 4 -4.54 4.63 7.78
C ILE A 4 -5.33 4.94 9.07
N ALA A 5 -5.37 6.19 9.50
CA ALA A 5 -6.18 6.62 10.63
C ALA A 5 -7.68 6.42 10.37
N GLU A 6 -8.13 6.72 9.15
CA GLU A 6 -9.53 6.51 8.75
C GLU A 6 -9.90 5.03 8.68
N VAL A 7 -8.99 4.15 8.24
CA VAL A 7 -9.18 2.69 8.30
C VAL A 7 -9.38 2.23 9.76
N ALA A 8 -8.51 2.66 10.68
CA ALA A 8 -8.62 2.31 12.10
C ALA A 8 -9.94 2.80 12.70
N LYS A 9 -10.33 4.04 12.38
CA LYS A 9 -11.61 4.61 12.80
C LYS A 9 -12.80 3.79 12.31
N ARG A 10 -12.83 3.40 11.03
CA ARG A 10 -13.92 2.58 10.45
C ARG A 10 -13.99 1.19 11.07
N LEU A 11 -12.85 0.55 11.33
CA LEU A 11 -12.81 -0.74 12.04
C LEU A 11 -13.43 -0.61 13.44
N HIS A 12 -13.08 0.44 14.17
CA HIS A 12 -13.62 0.72 15.50
C HIS A 12 -15.13 1.02 15.47
N GLN A 13 -15.58 1.93 14.61
CA GLN A 13 -16.97 2.33 14.49
C GLN A 13 -17.88 1.18 14.08
N ASN A 14 -17.42 0.35 13.15
CA ASN A 14 -18.15 -0.82 12.69
C ASN A 14 -18.00 -2.03 13.62
N LYS A 15 -17.36 -1.87 14.79
CA LYS A 15 -17.13 -2.93 15.80
C LYS A 15 -16.55 -4.21 15.20
N LYS A 16 -15.67 -4.07 14.20
CA LYS A 16 -15.03 -5.22 13.56
C LYS A 16 -14.03 -5.85 14.52
N LYS A 17 -14.15 -7.16 14.68
CA LYS A 17 -13.19 -7.97 15.44
C LYS A 17 -12.22 -8.61 14.45
N LEU A 18 -10.93 -8.46 14.72
CA LEU A 18 -9.86 -9.11 13.99
C LEU A 18 -9.31 -10.25 14.86
N ASP A 19 -8.96 -11.36 14.25
CA ASP A 19 -8.40 -12.51 14.95
C ASP A 19 -6.86 -12.42 15.09
N PHE A 20 -6.30 -11.24 14.81
CA PHE A 20 -4.87 -10.91 14.88
C PHE A 20 -4.67 -9.48 15.40
N GLY A 21 -3.43 -9.16 15.80
CA GLY A 21 -3.04 -7.79 16.18
C GLY A 21 -2.89 -6.89 14.96
N LEU A 22 -3.52 -5.73 14.97
CA LEU A 22 -3.34 -4.70 13.95
C LEU A 22 -2.58 -3.51 14.53
N TYR A 23 -1.44 -3.20 13.92
CA TYR A 23 -0.66 -2.00 14.19
C TYR A 23 -0.93 -0.97 13.10
N VAL A 24 -1.33 0.23 13.51
CA VAL A 24 -1.49 1.38 12.61
C VAL A 24 -0.28 2.27 12.80
N VAL A 25 0.55 2.33 11.79
CA VAL A 25 1.87 2.97 11.88
C VAL A 25 1.95 4.17 10.97
N ASN A 26 2.39 5.29 11.50
CA ASN A 26 2.82 6.46 10.73
C ASN A 26 4.33 6.60 10.93
N SER A 27 5.10 6.00 10.02
CA SER A 27 6.55 6.01 10.06
C SER A 27 7.11 7.40 9.78
N VAL A 28 8.33 7.63 10.23
CA VAL A 28 9.04 8.89 10.01
C VAL A 28 10.24 8.66 9.08
N GLN A 29 10.74 9.73 8.47
CA GLN A 29 11.96 9.70 7.67
C GLN A 29 11.92 8.73 6.48
N GLU A 30 10.76 8.60 5.85
CA GLU A 30 10.61 7.83 4.61
C GLU A 30 11.51 8.43 3.52
N GLU A 31 11.38 9.74 3.23
CA GLU A 31 12.06 10.51 2.20
C GLU A 31 13.61 10.55 2.31
N ILE A 32 14.15 10.15 3.44
CA ILE A 32 15.60 10.16 3.70
C ILE A 32 16.17 8.79 4.02
N GLY A 33 15.51 7.74 3.56
CA GLY A 33 16.02 6.36 3.60
C GLY A 33 15.19 5.40 4.44
N LEU A 34 13.85 5.55 4.50
CA LEU A 34 12.90 4.59 5.09
C LEU A 34 13.19 4.22 6.55
N ARG A 35 13.84 5.11 7.30
CA ARG A 35 14.45 4.79 8.60
C ARG A 35 13.44 4.40 9.66
N GLY A 36 12.30 5.11 9.71
CA GLY A 36 11.23 4.80 10.65
C GLY A 36 10.60 3.45 10.38
N ALA A 37 10.40 3.11 9.12
CA ALA A 37 9.85 1.82 8.70
C ALA A 37 10.79 0.66 9.07
N GLN A 38 12.10 0.81 8.85
CA GLN A 38 13.11 -0.18 9.25
C GLN A 38 13.06 -0.46 10.75
N MET A 39 13.10 0.60 11.58
CA MET A 39 13.05 0.46 13.04
C MET A 39 11.77 -0.19 13.53
N ILE A 40 10.63 0.14 12.91
CA ILE A 40 9.34 -0.42 13.29
C ILE A 40 9.20 -1.86 12.84
N ALA A 41 9.66 -2.20 11.64
CA ALA A 41 9.68 -3.56 11.14
C ALA A 41 10.46 -4.51 12.06
N GLU A 42 11.66 -4.09 12.49
CA GLU A 42 12.46 -4.85 13.44
C GLU A 42 11.79 -4.99 14.81
N ARG A 43 11.20 -3.90 15.32
CA ARG A 43 10.62 -3.88 16.66
C ARG A 43 9.31 -4.66 16.76
N ILE A 44 8.43 -4.55 15.76
CA ILE A 44 7.12 -5.20 15.76
C ILE A 44 7.24 -6.63 15.23
N ASN A 45 8.14 -6.87 14.28
CA ASN A 45 8.30 -8.12 13.56
C ASN A 45 6.94 -8.64 13.02
N PRO A 46 6.29 -7.90 12.13
CA PRO A 46 4.95 -8.24 11.66
C PRO A 46 5.00 -9.40 10.66
N ASP A 47 3.95 -10.21 10.60
CA ASP A 47 3.78 -11.24 9.56
C ASP A 47 3.41 -10.63 8.20
N VAL A 48 2.70 -9.50 8.23
CA VAL A 48 2.15 -8.83 7.04
C VAL A 48 2.29 -7.32 7.18
N ALA A 49 2.67 -6.65 6.10
CA ALA A 49 2.66 -5.19 5.99
C ALA A 49 1.88 -4.73 4.75
N ILE A 50 0.83 -3.95 4.96
CA ILE A 50 0.15 -3.21 3.89
C ILE A 50 0.60 -1.76 4.00
N VAL A 51 1.44 -1.36 3.06
CA VAL A 51 1.98 0.01 2.99
C VAL A 51 1.11 0.85 2.06
N THR A 52 0.90 2.10 2.43
CA THR A 52 0.25 3.08 1.56
C THR A 52 1.16 4.27 1.38
N ASP A 53 1.32 4.65 0.13
CA ASP A 53 2.15 5.77 -0.29
C ASP A 53 1.50 6.49 -1.48
N VAL A 54 2.22 7.36 -2.14
CA VAL A 54 1.79 8.05 -3.36
C VAL A 54 2.48 7.48 -4.59
N THR A 55 1.94 7.76 -5.76
CA THR A 55 2.58 7.51 -7.05
C THR A 55 2.20 8.58 -8.06
N HIS A 56 2.99 8.73 -9.11
CA HIS A 56 2.77 9.74 -10.11
C HIS A 56 1.56 9.44 -11.01
N ASP A 57 0.70 10.45 -11.20
CA ASP A 57 -0.18 10.49 -12.38
C ASP A 57 0.70 10.68 -13.63
N THR A 58 0.78 9.67 -14.48
CA THR A 58 1.63 9.67 -15.68
C THR A 58 1.12 10.55 -16.82
N ASN A 59 -0.01 11.24 -16.63
CA ASN A 59 -0.41 12.36 -17.49
C ASN A 59 0.26 13.69 -17.10
N SER A 60 0.99 13.70 -15.98
CA SER A 60 1.82 14.87 -15.62
C SER A 60 2.95 15.04 -16.65
N PRO A 61 3.35 16.29 -16.94
CA PRO A 61 4.48 16.54 -17.84
C PRO A 61 5.74 15.81 -17.39
N MET A 62 6.59 15.40 -18.32
CA MET A 62 7.87 14.72 -18.12
C MET A 62 7.81 13.22 -17.78
N TYR A 63 6.62 12.58 -17.76
CA TYR A 63 6.52 11.14 -17.56
C TYR A 63 6.45 10.39 -18.89
N ASP A 64 7.36 9.43 -19.06
CA ASP A 64 7.32 8.49 -20.18
C ASP A 64 6.46 7.28 -19.79
N LYS A 65 5.26 7.21 -20.35
CA LYS A 65 4.30 6.12 -20.10
C LYS A 65 4.83 4.74 -20.49
N LYS A 66 5.79 4.67 -21.42
CA LYS A 66 6.41 3.40 -21.82
C LYS A 66 7.28 2.82 -20.70
N LYS A 67 7.84 3.69 -19.84
CA LYS A 67 8.66 3.29 -18.69
C LYS A 67 7.85 3.18 -17.39
N SER A 68 6.93 4.11 -17.17
CA SER A 68 6.24 4.28 -15.88
C SER A 68 4.83 3.67 -15.84
N GLY A 69 4.34 3.14 -16.98
CA GLY A 69 2.96 2.68 -17.11
C GLY A 69 1.97 3.82 -17.35
N ASP A 70 0.69 3.53 -17.37
CA ASP A 70 -0.39 4.52 -17.61
C ASP A 70 -1.27 4.62 -16.35
N ILE A 71 -0.74 5.30 -15.32
CA ILE A 71 -1.44 5.53 -14.05
C ILE A 71 -2.07 6.91 -14.06
N LYS A 72 -3.34 7.00 -13.66
CA LYS A 72 -4.15 8.22 -13.71
C LYS A 72 -4.87 8.49 -12.39
N ALA A 73 -4.83 9.73 -11.95
CA ALA A 73 -5.70 10.21 -10.88
C ALA A 73 -7.17 10.09 -11.31
N GLY A 74 -8.05 9.70 -10.40
CA GLY A 74 -9.47 9.45 -10.66
C GLY A 74 -9.78 8.04 -11.19
N LYS A 75 -8.78 7.12 -11.19
CA LYS A 75 -8.95 5.72 -11.63
C LYS A 75 -8.72 4.70 -10.52
N GLY A 76 -8.66 5.16 -9.28
CA GLY A 76 -8.39 4.35 -8.11
C GLY A 76 -6.90 4.14 -7.82
N PRO A 77 -6.58 3.52 -6.68
CA PRO A 77 -5.21 3.24 -6.28
C PRO A 77 -4.45 2.39 -7.29
N ALA A 78 -3.15 2.57 -7.36
CA ALA A 78 -2.25 1.71 -8.09
C ALA A 78 -1.71 0.60 -7.15
N LEU A 79 -1.83 -0.64 -7.59
CA LEU A 79 -1.30 -1.82 -6.92
C LEU A 79 -0.03 -2.25 -7.63
N THR A 80 1.07 -2.38 -6.89
CA THR A 80 2.40 -2.55 -7.45
C THR A 80 2.82 -4.01 -7.49
N PHE A 81 3.31 -4.46 -8.65
CA PHE A 81 4.14 -5.66 -8.79
C PHE A 81 5.61 -5.25 -8.66
N GLY A 82 6.38 -5.93 -7.84
CA GLY A 82 7.80 -5.62 -7.67
C GLY A 82 8.50 -6.58 -6.71
N PRO A 83 9.83 -6.54 -6.64
CA PRO A 83 10.61 -7.46 -5.80
C PRO A 83 10.26 -7.40 -4.31
N ALA A 84 9.93 -6.22 -3.80
CA ALA A 84 9.52 -6.02 -2.41
C ALA A 84 8.05 -6.40 -2.15
N VAL A 85 7.28 -6.74 -3.18
CA VAL A 85 5.85 -7.04 -3.05
C VAL A 85 5.63 -8.54 -3.06
N GLN A 86 4.96 -9.06 -2.03
CA GLN A 86 4.59 -10.46 -1.93
C GLN A 86 3.36 -10.73 -2.81
N ASN A 87 3.52 -11.52 -3.87
CA ASN A 87 2.48 -11.71 -4.89
C ASN A 87 1.20 -12.37 -4.35
N ASN A 88 1.30 -13.25 -3.34
CA ASN A 88 0.10 -13.85 -2.74
C ASN A 88 -0.72 -12.82 -1.96
N LEU A 89 -0.06 -11.88 -1.26
CA LEU A 89 -0.72 -10.76 -0.61
C LEU A 89 -1.29 -9.77 -1.65
N LEU A 90 -0.53 -9.44 -2.69
CA LEU A 90 -1.00 -8.60 -3.79
C LEU A 90 -2.25 -9.20 -4.47
N LYS A 91 -2.26 -10.51 -4.68
CA LYS A 91 -3.43 -11.22 -5.22
C LYS A 91 -4.66 -11.05 -4.32
N LEU A 92 -4.49 -11.16 -3.00
CA LEU A 92 -5.57 -10.88 -2.05
C LEU A 92 -6.11 -9.45 -2.21
N LEU A 93 -5.23 -8.43 -2.34
CA LEU A 93 -5.65 -7.04 -2.57
C LEU A 93 -6.45 -6.89 -3.88
N ILE A 94 -5.96 -7.47 -4.97
CA ILE A 94 -6.64 -7.40 -6.28
C ILE A 94 -8.00 -8.09 -6.23
N GLU A 95 -8.08 -9.28 -5.62
CA GLU A 95 -9.34 -10.02 -5.48
C GLU A 95 -10.33 -9.26 -4.57
N THR A 96 -9.83 -8.64 -3.49
CA THR A 96 -10.62 -7.78 -2.62
C THR A 96 -11.17 -6.57 -3.37
N ALA A 97 -10.36 -5.90 -4.17
CA ALA A 97 -10.80 -4.78 -4.98
C ALA A 97 -11.89 -5.18 -5.97
N LYS A 98 -11.70 -6.30 -6.68
CA LYS A 98 -12.69 -6.83 -7.63
C LYS A 98 -14.01 -7.20 -6.95
N LYS A 99 -13.95 -7.93 -5.83
CA LYS A 99 -15.13 -8.36 -5.07
C LYS A 99 -15.96 -7.18 -4.59
N ASN A 100 -15.31 -6.12 -4.14
CA ASN A 100 -15.96 -4.91 -3.61
C ASN A 100 -16.17 -3.82 -4.67
N LYS A 101 -15.89 -4.12 -5.94
CA LYS A 101 -16.04 -3.16 -7.06
C LYS A 101 -15.26 -1.87 -6.85
N ILE A 102 -14.10 -1.96 -6.20
CA ILE A 102 -13.19 -0.83 -6.00
C ILE A 102 -12.34 -0.68 -7.26
N SER A 103 -12.43 0.50 -7.88
CA SER A 103 -11.56 0.86 -9.01
C SER A 103 -10.10 0.79 -8.58
N HIS A 104 -9.25 0.17 -9.39
CA HIS A 104 -7.81 0.08 -9.13
C HIS A 104 -7.03 -0.04 -10.43
N GLN A 105 -5.76 0.28 -10.37
CA GLN A 105 -4.82 0.22 -11.47
C GLN A 105 -3.66 -0.70 -11.09
N LEU A 106 -2.94 -1.22 -12.07
CA LEU A 106 -1.77 -2.06 -11.84
C LEU A 106 -0.53 -1.36 -12.37
N MET A 107 0.55 -1.42 -11.59
CA MET A 107 1.85 -0.88 -11.99
C MET A 107 2.96 -1.87 -11.63
N ALA A 108 4.16 -1.62 -12.14
CA ALA A 108 5.32 -2.45 -11.85
C ALA A 108 6.52 -1.61 -11.42
N ALA A 109 7.24 -2.10 -10.43
CA ALA A 109 8.53 -1.60 -10.00
C ALA A 109 9.62 -2.61 -10.37
N SER A 110 10.66 -2.18 -11.06
CA SER A 110 11.69 -3.09 -11.58
C SER A 110 12.71 -3.54 -10.51
N ARG A 111 12.99 -2.70 -9.52
CA ARG A 111 13.97 -2.95 -8.46
C ARG A 111 13.45 -2.57 -7.08
N PHE A 112 13.12 -1.31 -6.90
CA PHE A 112 12.65 -0.73 -5.65
C PHE A 112 11.28 -0.11 -5.88
N THR A 113 10.44 -0.13 -4.84
CA THR A 113 9.19 0.62 -4.84
C THR A 113 9.44 2.10 -4.54
N GLY A 114 10.56 2.41 -3.87
CA GLY A 114 10.87 3.74 -3.38
C GLY A 114 9.95 4.19 -2.24
N THR A 115 9.47 3.23 -1.45
CA THR A 115 8.54 3.46 -0.34
C THR A 115 8.90 2.59 0.86
N ASP A 116 8.26 2.80 1.99
CA ASP A 116 8.42 1.97 3.20
C ASP A 116 8.22 0.46 2.95
N THR A 117 7.60 0.08 1.83
CA THR A 117 7.44 -1.34 1.44
C THR A 117 8.79 -2.04 1.33
N ASP A 118 9.81 -1.35 0.80
CA ASP A 118 11.15 -1.93 0.64
C ASP A 118 11.78 -2.23 2.01
N ALA A 119 11.55 -1.37 3.01
CA ALA A 119 12.05 -1.58 4.36
C ALA A 119 11.38 -2.79 5.04
N PHE A 120 10.06 -2.90 4.95
CA PHE A 120 9.35 -4.03 5.55
C PHE A 120 9.71 -5.36 4.85
N ALA A 121 9.72 -5.40 3.53
CA ALA A 121 9.94 -6.63 2.76
C ALA A 121 11.28 -7.31 3.06
N TYR A 122 12.31 -6.52 3.37
CA TYR A 122 13.67 -7.01 3.60
C TYR A 122 14.09 -7.00 5.07
N SER A 123 13.14 -6.77 6.00
CA SER A 123 13.41 -6.83 7.44
C SER A 123 13.17 -8.23 7.99
N ASN A 124 13.88 -8.57 9.08
CA ASN A 124 13.79 -9.86 9.76
C ASN A 124 13.99 -11.05 8.78
N ASP A 125 13.09 -12.03 8.82
CA ASP A 125 13.09 -13.18 7.90
C ASP A 125 12.30 -12.90 6.60
N GLY A 126 12.03 -11.65 6.32
CA GLY A 126 11.16 -11.18 5.23
C GLY A 126 9.70 -11.06 5.65
N VAL A 127 9.16 -9.85 5.50
CA VAL A 127 7.76 -9.55 5.83
C VAL A 127 6.92 -9.60 4.55
N ALA A 128 5.79 -10.30 4.58
CA ALA A 128 4.86 -10.30 3.45
C ALA A 128 4.29 -8.89 3.25
N SER A 129 4.84 -8.16 2.29
CA SER A 129 4.55 -6.74 2.09
C SER A 129 3.78 -6.48 0.81
N ALA A 130 2.89 -5.51 0.80
CA ALA A 130 2.19 -5.03 -0.38
C ALA A 130 2.01 -3.51 -0.32
N LEU A 131 1.93 -2.90 -1.51
CA LEU A 131 1.86 -1.45 -1.68
C LEU A 131 0.55 -1.04 -2.35
N ILE A 132 -0.15 -0.11 -1.73
CA ILE A 132 -1.33 0.58 -2.26
C ILE A 132 -0.95 2.05 -2.46
N SER A 133 -0.74 2.46 -3.70
CA SER A 133 -0.30 3.83 -4.01
C SER A 133 -1.45 4.72 -4.45
N LEU A 134 -1.53 5.91 -3.86
CA LEU A 134 -2.47 6.96 -4.26
C LEU A 134 -1.89 7.75 -5.43
N PRO A 135 -2.53 7.76 -6.62
CA PRO A 135 -2.06 8.59 -7.72
C PRO A 135 -2.19 10.08 -7.41
N LEU A 136 -1.12 10.83 -7.65
CA LEU A 136 -1.13 12.28 -7.50
C LEU A 136 -0.39 12.99 -8.64
N LYS A 137 -0.72 14.25 -8.84
CA LYS A 137 -0.03 15.15 -9.78
C LYS A 137 0.94 16.05 -9.03
N TYR A 138 2.04 16.37 -9.71
CA TYR A 138 3.02 17.34 -9.23
C TYR A 138 3.68 16.97 -7.89
N MET A 139 4.00 15.67 -7.73
CA MET A 139 4.68 15.13 -6.55
C MET A 139 5.94 15.96 -6.21
N HIS A 140 6.17 16.17 -4.92
CA HIS A 140 7.27 16.96 -4.36
C HIS A 140 7.26 18.43 -4.79
N THR A 141 6.09 19.00 -5.04
CA THR A 141 5.89 20.41 -5.33
C THR A 141 4.91 21.06 -4.36
N THR A 142 4.79 22.39 -4.41
CA THR A 142 3.82 23.14 -3.58
C THR A 142 2.37 23.06 -4.07
N VAL A 143 2.12 22.36 -5.19
CA VAL A 143 0.80 22.27 -5.83
C VAL A 143 0.36 20.82 -6.05
N GLU A 144 0.81 19.92 -5.20
CA GLU A 144 0.38 18.53 -5.23
C GLU A 144 -1.14 18.40 -5.22
N THR A 145 -1.66 17.54 -6.08
CA THR A 145 -3.10 17.38 -6.24
C THR A 145 -3.47 15.91 -6.33
N VAL A 146 -4.44 15.49 -5.50
CA VAL A 146 -5.00 14.14 -5.49
C VAL A 146 -6.48 14.16 -5.88
N HIS A 147 -6.98 13.05 -6.38
CA HIS A 147 -8.40 12.86 -6.60
C HIS A 147 -9.05 12.30 -5.33
N LYS A 148 -10.10 12.97 -4.82
CA LYS A 148 -10.74 12.59 -3.56
C LYS A 148 -11.30 11.15 -3.56
N ASP A 149 -11.82 10.71 -4.72
CA ASP A 149 -12.38 9.36 -4.85
C ASP A 149 -11.29 8.28 -4.84
N ASP A 150 -10.06 8.60 -5.25
CA ASP A 150 -8.93 7.69 -5.12
C ASP A 150 -8.50 7.54 -3.65
N VAL A 151 -8.57 8.63 -2.88
CA VAL A 151 -8.32 8.57 -1.41
C VAL A 151 -9.34 7.63 -0.76
N GLU A 152 -10.62 7.79 -1.08
CA GLU A 152 -11.67 6.90 -0.58
C GLU A 152 -11.46 5.44 -1.03
N SER A 153 -11.09 5.23 -2.29
CA SER A 153 -10.80 3.90 -2.83
C SER A 153 -9.61 3.24 -2.14
N CYS A 154 -8.55 3.99 -1.82
CA CYS A 154 -7.43 3.50 -1.02
C CYS A 154 -7.89 3.06 0.39
N ILE A 155 -8.67 3.90 1.06
CA ILE A 155 -9.20 3.60 2.40
C ILE A 155 -10.08 2.34 2.36
N CYS A 156 -11.02 2.28 1.42
CA CYS A 156 -11.91 1.12 1.27
C CYS A 156 -11.12 -0.16 0.97
N LEU A 157 -10.13 -0.09 0.09
CA LEU A 157 -9.32 -1.25 -0.24
C LEU A 157 -8.50 -1.75 0.95
N MET A 158 -7.84 -0.87 1.69
CA MET A 158 -7.13 -1.23 2.92
C MET A 158 -8.08 -1.86 3.94
N TYR A 159 -9.22 -1.22 4.20
CA TYR A 159 -10.22 -1.68 5.15
C TYR A 159 -10.71 -3.09 4.82
N GLU A 160 -11.16 -3.31 3.59
CA GLU A 160 -11.67 -4.60 3.13
C GLU A 160 -10.58 -5.68 3.08
N SER A 161 -9.34 -5.28 2.75
CA SER A 161 -8.21 -6.22 2.73
C SER A 161 -7.85 -6.69 4.13
N VAL A 162 -7.80 -5.80 5.11
CA VAL A 162 -7.59 -6.17 6.52
C VAL A 162 -8.65 -7.14 7.00
N LEU A 163 -9.93 -6.95 6.63
CA LEU A 163 -11.01 -7.87 6.99
C LEU A 163 -10.95 -9.23 6.29
N ASN A 164 -10.26 -9.32 5.15
CA ASN A 164 -10.10 -10.56 4.40
C ASN A 164 -8.87 -11.38 4.83
N ILE A 165 -7.92 -10.79 5.56
CA ILE A 165 -6.78 -11.52 6.14
C ILE A 165 -7.28 -12.37 7.30
N LYS A 166 -6.80 -13.61 7.40
CA LYS A 166 -7.16 -14.56 8.46
C LYS A 166 -5.98 -14.80 9.39
N LYS A 167 -6.24 -15.09 10.64
CA LYS A 167 -5.23 -15.53 11.59
C LYS A 167 -4.47 -16.73 11.06
N GLY A 168 -3.14 -16.66 11.09
CA GLY A 168 -2.26 -17.74 10.61
C GLY A 168 -2.24 -17.90 9.09
N GLN A 169 -2.75 -16.94 8.33
CA GLN A 169 -2.65 -16.96 6.87
C GLN A 169 -1.20 -16.81 6.43
N ASP A 170 -0.70 -17.83 5.72
CA ASP A 170 0.67 -17.89 5.24
C ASP A 170 0.75 -17.40 3.79
N PHE A 171 1.50 -16.33 3.57
CA PHE A 171 1.73 -15.74 2.26
C PHE A 171 3.03 -16.21 1.59
N ARG A 172 3.84 -17.06 2.25
CA ARG A 172 5.10 -17.57 1.69
C ARG A 172 4.86 -18.37 0.41
N TYR A 173 5.86 -18.36 -0.48
CA TYR A 173 5.80 -19.12 -1.72
C TYR A 173 6.10 -20.61 -1.49
N ILE A 174 6.96 -20.90 -0.53
CA ILE A 174 7.39 -22.26 -0.16
C ILE A 174 6.96 -22.50 1.28
N LYS A 175 6.26 -23.58 1.49
CA LYS A 175 5.76 -24.03 2.81
C LYS A 175 6.63 -25.15 3.35
#